data_52dec3979cb8d76b1996fe0f31943ef0
#
_entry.id   52dec3979cb8d76b1996fe0f31943ef0
#
_cell.length_a   1.000
_cell.length_b   1.000
_cell.length_c   1.000
_cell.angle_alpha   90.00
_cell.angle_beta   90.00
_cell.angle_gamma   90.00
#
_symmetry.space_group_name_H-M   'P 1'
#
loop_
_entity.id
_entity.type
_entity.pdbx_description
1 polymer ?
#
loop_
_entity_poly.entity_id
_entity_poly.type
_entity_poly.pdbx_seq_one_letter_code
_entity_poly.pdbx_strand_id
1 'polypeptide(L)'
;MDLTAFVNAYRGPLIGLIASWGAPWGDAIEIAQDSFSEAWLQRESCRGDWKDQEAFGRWLRGVALNQYRNWARSRWRRRVRIVELDTAMLEQAAIASDPETIEHLESLQQAIERLPTKQRQVVLMHYLEETSVNEVAVLLAVSAKTVEGRLYQARKTLRRLLENKPAARQMGRMLLCL
;
A
#
# COMPACT_ATOMS: atom_id res chain seq x y z
N MET A 1 5.15 -18.89 -17.35
CA MET A 1 5.27 -17.57 -16.65
C MET A 1 6.68 -17.43 -16.13
N ASP A 2 7.35 -16.31 -16.39
CA ASP A 2 8.62 -15.97 -15.77
C ASP A 2 8.35 -15.44 -14.35
N LEU A 3 8.77 -16.19 -13.32
CA LEU A 3 8.54 -15.85 -11.93
C LEU A 3 9.24 -14.54 -11.54
N THR A 4 10.45 -14.31 -12.05
CA THR A 4 11.23 -13.10 -11.72
C THR A 4 10.52 -11.85 -12.26
N ALA A 5 10.08 -11.88 -13.52
CA ALA A 5 9.32 -10.79 -14.12
C ALA A 5 8.00 -10.56 -13.38
N PHE A 6 7.30 -11.63 -12.96
CA PHE A 6 6.07 -11.54 -12.19
C PHE A 6 6.30 -10.90 -10.80
N VAL A 7 7.31 -11.36 -10.05
CA VAL A 7 7.64 -10.80 -8.75
C VAL A 7 7.98 -9.31 -8.88
N ASN A 8 8.79 -8.94 -9.87
CA ASN A 8 9.15 -7.54 -10.10
C ASN A 8 7.93 -6.66 -10.41
N ALA A 9 6.99 -7.16 -11.21
CA ALA A 9 5.77 -6.42 -11.55
C ALA A 9 4.79 -6.28 -10.38
N TYR A 10 4.67 -7.29 -9.51
CA TYR A 10 3.63 -7.30 -8.47
C TYR A 10 4.13 -7.03 -7.05
N ARG A 11 5.46 -7.00 -6.81
CA ARG A 11 6.03 -6.77 -5.47
C ARG A 11 5.57 -5.44 -4.88
N GLY A 12 5.82 -4.34 -5.57
CA GLY A 12 5.45 -3.02 -5.11
C GLY A 12 3.94 -2.86 -4.90
N PRO A 13 3.11 -3.15 -5.95
CA PRO A 13 1.66 -3.13 -5.82
C PRO A 13 1.12 -3.95 -4.64
N LEU A 14 1.70 -5.11 -4.37
CA LEU A 14 1.29 -5.96 -3.26
C LEU A 14 1.62 -5.34 -1.91
N ILE A 15 2.83 -4.76 -1.74
CA ILE A 15 3.23 -4.04 -0.52
C ILE A 15 2.25 -2.88 -0.26
N GLY A 16 1.99 -2.04 -1.28
CA GLY A 16 1.04 -0.93 -1.16
C GLY A 16 -0.37 -1.39 -0.80
N LEU A 17 -0.82 -2.52 -1.36
CA LEU A 17 -2.11 -3.11 -1.01
C LEU A 17 -2.16 -3.55 0.46
N ILE A 18 -1.14 -4.26 0.95
CA ILE A 18 -1.06 -4.74 2.33
C ILE A 18 -0.97 -3.57 3.31
N ALA A 19 -0.15 -2.56 3.02
CA ALA A 19 -0.08 -1.33 3.80
C ALA A 19 -1.44 -0.62 3.86
N SER A 20 -2.21 -0.62 2.78
CA SER A 20 -3.56 -0.05 2.74
C SER A 20 -4.56 -0.73 3.67
N TRP A 21 -4.31 -1.98 4.04
CA TRP A 21 -5.11 -2.71 5.04
C TRP A 21 -4.75 -2.34 6.48
N GLY A 22 -3.65 -1.58 6.68
CA GLY A 22 -3.20 -1.07 7.97
C GLY A 22 -1.96 -1.76 8.53
N ALA A 23 -1.21 -2.52 7.72
CA ALA A 23 0.11 -2.98 8.10
C ALA A 23 1.11 -1.81 8.04
N PRO A 24 2.01 -1.64 9.02
CA PRO A 24 3.17 -0.78 8.89
C PRO A 24 4.00 -1.19 7.67
N TRP A 25 4.74 -0.25 7.07
CA TRP A 25 5.44 -0.49 5.82
C TRP A 25 6.43 -1.67 5.89
N GLY A 26 7.22 -1.76 6.96
CA GLY A 26 8.14 -2.89 7.18
C GLY A 26 7.42 -4.23 7.25
N ASP A 27 6.35 -4.31 8.03
CA ASP A 27 5.53 -5.53 8.13
C ASP A 27 4.85 -5.86 6.78
N ALA A 28 4.46 -4.84 5.99
CA ALA A 28 3.86 -5.05 4.67
C ALA A 28 4.85 -5.69 3.68
N ILE A 29 6.13 -5.33 3.76
CA ILE A 29 7.21 -5.95 2.95
C ILE A 29 7.34 -7.44 3.31
N GLU A 30 7.41 -7.78 4.60
CA GLU A 30 7.52 -9.15 5.08
C GLU A 30 6.30 -9.99 4.67
N ILE A 31 5.10 -9.47 4.89
CA ILE A 31 3.85 -10.14 4.49
C ILE A 31 3.81 -10.37 2.98
N ALA A 32 4.29 -9.42 2.17
CA ALA A 32 4.34 -9.57 0.73
C ALA A 32 5.31 -10.69 0.31
N GLN A 33 6.51 -10.77 0.92
CA GLN A 33 7.49 -11.83 0.66
C GLN A 33 6.92 -13.21 1.01
N ASP A 34 6.31 -13.35 2.18
CA ASP A 34 5.65 -14.59 2.60
C ASP A 34 4.53 -14.98 1.64
N SER A 35 3.77 -13.97 1.16
CA SER A 35 2.67 -14.19 0.23
C SER A 35 3.13 -14.70 -1.12
N PHE A 36 4.26 -14.20 -1.66
CA PHE A 36 4.86 -14.71 -2.88
C PHE A 36 5.33 -16.15 -2.72
N SER A 37 6.01 -16.45 -1.62
CA SER A 37 6.52 -17.80 -1.30
C SER A 37 5.37 -18.79 -1.20
N GLU A 38 4.34 -18.45 -0.43
CA GLU A 38 3.16 -19.31 -0.23
C GLU A 38 2.37 -19.49 -1.54
N ALA A 39 2.12 -18.41 -2.29
CA ALA A 39 1.42 -18.49 -3.56
C ALA A 39 2.16 -19.36 -4.59
N TRP A 40 3.49 -19.31 -4.61
CA TRP A 40 4.31 -20.16 -5.48
C TRP A 40 4.28 -21.61 -5.05
N LEU A 41 4.40 -21.90 -3.77
CA LEU A 41 4.34 -23.26 -3.25
C LEU A 41 2.98 -23.92 -3.51
N GLN A 42 1.91 -23.14 -3.40
CA GLN A 42 0.53 -23.62 -3.59
C GLN A 42 -0.05 -23.29 -4.98
N ARG A 43 0.78 -22.96 -5.98
CA ARG A 43 0.33 -22.51 -7.30
C ARG A 43 -0.64 -23.46 -8.00
N GLU A 44 -0.50 -24.77 -7.78
CA GLU A 44 -1.40 -25.79 -8.34
C GLU A 44 -2.83 -25.69 -7.77
N SER A 45 -3.00 -25.02 -6.63
CA SER A 45 -4.32 -24.74 -6.03
C SER A 45 -4.96 -23.46 -6.57
N CYS A 46 -4.28 -22.74 -7.45
CA CYS A 46 -4.82 -21.55 -8.10
C CYS A 46 -6.05 -21.92 -8.93
N ARG A 47 -7.17 -21.22 -8.68
CA ARG A 47 -8.35 -21.33 -9.52
C ARG A 47 -8.12 -20.62 -10.84
N GLY A 48 -7.79 -21.34 -11.87
CA GLY A 48 -7.39 -20.86 -13.20
C GLY A 48 -6.00 -21.34 -13.56
N ASP A 49 -5.52 -20.97 -14.75
CA ASP A 49 -4.14 -21.28 -15.15
C ASP A 49 -3.18 -20.38 -14.37
N TRP A 50 -2.39 -20.97 -13.47
CA TRP A 50 -1.37 -20.22 -12.72
C TRP A 50 -0.26 -19.64 -13.64
N LYS A 51 -0.18 -20.07 -14.90
CA LYS A 51 0.70 -19.47 -15.91
C LYS A 51 0.13 -18.17 -16.48
N ASP A 52 -1.18 -17.95 -16.34
CA ASP A 52 -1.81 -16.67 -16.64
C ASP A 52 -1.51 -15.66 -15.53
N GLN A 53 -0.85 -14.58 -15.91
CA GLN A 53 -0.40 -13.53 -14.99
C GLN A 53 -1.56 -12.88 -14.22
N GLU A 54 -2.71 -12.67 -14.86
CA GLU A 54 -3.87 -12.08 -14.19
C GLU A 54 -4.52 -13.05 -13.20
N ALA A 55 -4.68 -14.32 -13.59
CA ALA A 55 -5.26 -15.34 -12.71
C ALA A 55 -4.38 -15.53 -11.47
N PHE A 56 -3.06 -15.61 -11.66
CA PHE A 56 -2.11 -15.74 -10.57
C PHE A 56 -2.04 -14.47 -9.70
N GLY A 57 -2.14 -13.28 -10.29
CA GLY A 57 -2.21 -12.02 -9.53
C GLY A 57 -3.46 -11.93 -8.63
N ARG A 58 -4.62 -12.38 -9.12
CA ARG A 58 -5.84 -12.48 -8.30
C ARG A 58 -5.68 -13.51 -7.17
N TRP A 59 -5.05 -14.65 -7.46
CA TRP A 59 -4.73 -15.68 -6.48
C TRP A 59 -3.79 -15.14 -5.40
N LEU A 60 -2.67 -14.51 -5.79
CA LEU A 60 -1.69 -13.89 -4.91
C LEU A 60 -2.33 -12.89 -3.94
N ARG A 61 -3.28 -12.07 -4.42
CA ARG A 61 -4.04 -11.15 -3.55
C ARG A 61 -4.82 -11.90 -2.47
N GLY A 62 -5.41 -13.04 -2.80
CA GLY A 62 -6.13 -13.89 -1.83
C GLY A 62 -5.19 -14.45 -0.76
N VAL A 63 -4.02 -14.94 -1.19
CA VAL A 63 -2.96 -15.42 -0.27
C VAL A 63 -2.49 -14.29 0.65
N ALA A 64 -2.19 -13.12 0.09
CA ALA A 64 -1.76 -11.95 0.86
C ALA A 64 -2.80 -11.49 1.89
N LEU A 65 -4.09 -11.56 1.55
CA LEU A 65 -5.16 -11.24 2.51
C LEU A 65 -5.18 -12.23 3.69
N ASN A 66 -4.92 -13.51 3.44
CA ASN A 66 -4.84 -14.51 4.48
C ASN A 66 -3.61 -14.30 5.37
N GLN A 67 -2.43 -14.03 4.78
CA GLN A 67 -1.21 -13.70 5.51
C GLN A 67 -1.40 -12.44 6.36
N TYR A 68 -1.96 -11.38 5.81
CA TYR A 68 -2.29 -10.16 6.56
C TYR A 68 -3.22 -10.44 7.75
N ARG A 69 -4.28 -11.24 7.56
CA ARG A 69 -5.20 -11.59 8.66
C ARG A 69 -4.51 -12.38 9.76
N ASN A 70 -3.58 -13.27 9.41
CA ASN A 70 -2.78 -14.04 10.37
C ASN A 70 -1.84 -13.11 11.15
N TRP A 71 -1.14 -12.20 10.46
CA TRP A 71 -0.30 -11.18 11.06
C TRP A 71 -1.11 -10.27 11.99
N ALA A 72 -2.25 -9.73 11.55
CA ALA A 72 -3.10 -8.86 12.35
C ALA A 72 -3.59 -9.54 13.64
N ARG A 73 -4.00 -10.83 13.57
CA ARG A 73 -4.39 -11.63 14.73
C ARG A 73 -3.21 -11.86 15.69
N SER A 74 -2.02 -12.13 15.16
CA SER A 74 -0.80 -12.30 15.94
C SER A 74 -0.38 -11.00 16.63
N ARG A 75 -0.45 -9.86 15.95
CA ARG A 75 -0.12 -8.54 16.48
C ARG A 75 -1.13 -8.10 17.56
N TRP A 76 -2.42 -8.38 17.38
CA TRP A 76 -3.43 -8.08 18.40
C TRP A 76 -3.16 -8.86 19.68
N ARG A 77 -2.81 -10.15 19.61
CA ARG A 77 -2.42 -10.98 20.75
C ARG A 77 -1.15 -10.49 21.45
N ARG A 78 -0.19 -9.91 20.71
CA ARG A 78 1.04 -9.31 21.25
C ARG A 78 0.78 -7.94 21.89
N ARG A 79 -0.09 -7.09 21.31
CA ARG A 79 -0.45 -5.78 21.89
C ARG A 79 -1.09 -5.88 23.28
N VAL A 80 -1.78 -6.95 23.57
CA VAL A 80 -2.29 -7.20 24.95
C VAL A 80 -1.15 -7.40 25.94
N ARG A 81 0.08 -7.65 25.47
CA ARG A 81 1.25 -7.95 26.33
C ARG A 81 2.35 -6.87 26.33
N ILE A 82 2.34 -5.89 25.42
CA ILE A 82 3.43 -4.89 25.31
C ILE A 82 2.83 -3.52 24.93
N VAL A 83 2.61 -2.69 25.94
CA VAL A 83 2.39 -1.24 25.84
C VAL A 83 3.73 -0.54 26.11
N GLU A 84 4.80 -0.92 25.45
CA GLU A 84 6.07 -0.17 25.50
C GLU A 84 6.97 -0.60 24.36
N LEU A 85 7.47 0.38 23.58
CA LEU A 85 8.49 0.34 22.54
C LEU A 85 8.01 0.61 21.10
N ASP A 86 7.78 1.87 20.77
CA ASP A 86 7.76 2.30 19.35
C ASP A 86 8.15 3.78 19.14
N THR A 87 9.04 4.33 19.96
CA THR A 87 9.61 5.68 19.76
C THR A 87 10.98 5.70 19.08
N ALA A 88 11.69 4.59 19.05
CA ALA A 88 13.08 4.56 18.58
C ALA A 88 13.25 4.53 17.03
N MET A 89 12.25 4.10 16.26
CA MET A 89 12.35 4.06 14.78
C MET A 89 12.05 5.40 14.09
N LEU A 90 11.29 6.28 14.73
CA LEU A 90 11.00 7.63 14.22
C LEU A 90 12.21 8.56 14.35
N GLU A 91 13.08 8.35 15.34
CA GLU A 91 14.26 9.18 15.56
C GLU A 91 15.39 8.96 14.54
N GLN A 92 15.50 7.77 13.93
CA GLN A 92 16.56 7.49 12.92
C GLN A 92 16.27 8.09 11.53
N ALA A 93 15.01 8.34 11.18
CA ALA A 93 14.64 8.99 9.91
C ALA A 93 14.78 10.53 9.96
N ALA A 94 14.85 11.11 11.15
CA ALA A 94 14.88 12.57 11.37
C ALA A 94 16.27 13.22 11.14
N ILE A 95 17.34 12.46 10.95
CA ILE A 95 18.72 12.99 10.98
C ILE A 95 19.14 13.68 9.68
N ALA A 96 18.37 13.63 8.60
CA ALA A 96 18.80 14.14 7.28
C ALA A 96 17.83 15.09 6.55
N SER A 97 16.77 15.56 7.17
CA SER A 97 15.76 16.37 6.48
C SER A 97 15.48 17.70 7.20
N ASP A 98 15.30 18.75 6.41
CA ASP A 98 14.85 20.07 6.90
C ASP A 98 13.54 19.92 7.69
N PRO A 99 13.39 20.59 8.85
CA PRO A 99 12.19 20.53 9.70
C PRO A 99 10.87 20.80 8.95
N GLU A 100 10.89 21.71 7.99
CA GLU A 100 9.72 22.03 7.15
C GLU A 100 9.32 20.82 6.27
N THR A 101 10.31 20.09 5.75
CA THR A 101 10.07 18.88 4.96
C THR A 101 9.47 17.76 5.80
N ILE A 102 9.92 17.60 7.05
CA ILE A 102 9.39 16.60 7.99
C ILE A 102 7.92 16.90 8.32
N GLU A 103 7.58 18.15 8.64
CA GLU A 103 6.20 18.55 8.93
C GLU A 103 5.26 18.32 7.73
N HIS A 104 5.76 18.58 6.52
CA HIS A 104 5.02 18.32 5.28
C HIS A 104 4.76 16.82 5.07
N LEU A 105 5.77 15.97 5.29
CA LEU A 105 5.64 14.51 5.18
C LEU A 105 4.65 13.95 6.20
N GLU A 106 4.74 14.38 7.44
CA GLU A 106 3.79 13.98 8.49
C GLU A 106 2.35 14.41 8.16
N SER A 107 2.20 15.64 7.65
CA SER A 107 0.90 16.15 7.24
C SER A 107 0.30 15.36 6.09
N LEU A 108 1.12 14.96 5.11
CA LEU A 108 0.71 14.11 3.98
C LEU A 108 0.34 12.71 4.46
N GLN A 109 1.17 12.11 5.32
CA GLN A 109 0.88 10.79 5.90
C GLN A 109 -0.46 10.78 6.63
N GLN A 110 -0.70 11.76 7.51
CA GLN A 110 -1.97 11.91 8.21
C GLN A 110 -3.15 12.11 7.26
N ALA A 111 -2.96 12.84 6.17
CA ALA A 111 -4.01 13.04 5.16
C ALA A 111 -4.32 11.73 4.42
N ILE A 112 -3.31 10.92 4.08
CA ILE A 112 -3.48 9.60 3.46
C ILE A 112 -4.21 8.64 4.40
N GLU A 113 -3.88 8.64 5.69
CA GLU A 113 -4.55 7.82 6.70
C GLU A 113 -6.04 8.15 6.87
N ARG A 114 -6.42 9.42 6.64
CA ARG A 114 -7.82 9.89 6.68
C ARG A 114 -8.61 9.58 5.41
N LEU A 115 -7.96 9.12 4.35
CA LEU A 115 -8.68 8.70 3.14
C LEU A 115 -9.58 7.48 3.42
N PRO A 116 -10.75 7.40 2.80
CA PRO A 116 -11.52 6.16 2.75
C PRO A 116 -10.66 5.01 2.23
N THR A 117 -10.80 3.81 2.80
CA THR A 117 -9.95 2.64 2.49
C THR A 117 -9.76 2.41 0.98
N LYS A 118 -10.85 2.48 0.19
CA LYS A 118 -10.79 2.27 -1.27
C LYS A 118 -9.99 3.34 -2.01
N GLN A 119 -9.95 4.59 -1.51
CA GLN A 119 -9.14 5.66 -2.07
C GLN A 119 -7.69 5.53 -1.63
N ARG A 120 -7.44 5.23 -0.37
CA ARG A 120 -6.09 4.99 0.16
C ARG A 120 -5.38 3.84 -0.57
N GLN A 121 -6.10 2.73 -0.85
CA GLN A 121 -5.56 1.61 -1.62
C GLN A 121 -4.96 2.05 -2.95
N VAL A 122 -5.76 2.73 -3.78
CA VAL A 122 -5.29 3.14 -5.11
C VAL A 122 -4.18 4.19 -5.05
N VAL A 123 -4.18 5.07 -4.03
CA VAL A 123 -3.11 6.06 -3.83
C VAL A 123 -1.79 5.37 -3.50
N LEU A 124 -1.77 4.47 -2.52
CA LEU A 124 -0.55 3.78 -2.11
C LEU A 124 0.02 2.92 -3.24
N MET A 125 -0.84 2.19 -3.96
CA MET A 125 -0.40 1.33 -5.07
C MET A 125 0.10 2.12 -6.27
N HIS A 126 -0.55 3.23 -6.60
CA HIS A 126 -0.23 3.96 -7.83
C HIS A 126 0.95 4.95 -7.64
N TYR A 127 0.97 5.70 -6.54
CA TYR A 127 1.97 6.77 -6.34
C TYR A 127 3.22 6.33 -5.58
N LEU A 128 3.11 5.43 -4.58
CA LEU A 128 4.28 4.97 -3.84
C LEU A 128 5.01 3.84 -4.57
N GLU A 129 4.28 3.03 -5.33
CA GLU A 129 4.82 1.86 -6.01
C GLU A 129 4.86 2.03 -7.54
N GLU A 130 4.61 3.23 -8.03
CA GLU A 130 4.65 3.59 -9.47
C GLU A 130 3.88 2.60 -10.36
N THR A 131 2.80 2.01 -9.82
CA THR A 131 2.06 0.94 -10.50
C THR A 131 1.07 1.52 -11.49
N SER A 132 0.96 0.92 -12.66
CA SER A 132 -0.02 1.33 -13.65
C SER A 132 -1.46 1.12 -13.19
N VAL A 133 -2.39 1.95 -13.68
CA VAL A 133 -3.83 1.83 -13.39
C VAL A 133 -4.37 0.42 -13.71
N ASN A 134 -3.87 -0.21 -14.79
CA ASN A 134 -4.30 -1.53 -15.19
C ASN A 134 -3.86 -2.61 -14.19
N GLU A 135 -2.63 -2.58 -13.72
CA GLU A 135 -2.13 -3.52 -12.71
C GLU A 135 -2.87 -3.36 -11.38
N VAL A 136 -3.11 -2.10 -10.95
CA VAL A 136 -3.94 -1.83 -9.77
C VAL A 136 -5.35 -2.40 -9.95
N ALA A 137 -5.93 -2.26 -11.14
CA ALA A 137 -7.26 -2.79 -11.46
C ALA A 137 -7.31 -4.33 -11.33
N VAL A 138 -6.27 -5.02 -11.85
CA VAL A 138 -6.13 -6.48 -11.73
C VAL A 138 -6.06 -6.91 -10.26
N LEU A 139 -5.16 -6.30 -9.47
CA LEU A 139 -4.98 -6.64 -8.06
C LEU A 139 -6.22 -6.36 -7.20
N LEU A 140 -6.93 -5.27 -7.49
CA LEU A 140 -8.16 -4.93 -6.76
C LEU A 140 -9.41 -5.64 -7.30
N ALA A 141 -9.30 -6.35 -8.43
CA ALA A 141 -10.42 -6.98 -9.15
C ALA A 141 -11.55 -5.96 -9.45
N VAL A 142 -11.16 -4.81 -10.02
CA VAL A 142 -12.07 -3.74 -10.45
C VAL A 142 -11.68 -3.29 -11.86
N SER A 143 -12.54 -2.48 -12.53
CA SER A 143 -12.17 -1.89 -13.82
C SER A 143 -11.14 -0.76 -13.67
N ALA A 144 -10.31 -0.53 -14.71
CA ALA A 144 -9.39 0.60 -14.78
C ALA A 144 -10.11 1.94 -14.54
N LYS A 145 -11.29 2.12 -15.13
CA LYS A 145 -12.16 3.29 -14.92
C LYS A 145 -12.53 3.50 -13.44
N THR A 146 -12.72 2.40 -12.70
CA THR A 146 -13.00 2.45 -11.24
C THR A 146 -11.76 2.93 -10.48
N VAL A 147 -10.55 2.49 -10.86
CA VAL A 147 -9.29 2.94 -10.27
C VAL A 147 -9.08 4.43 -10.53
N GLU A 148 -9.26 4.89 -11.78
CA GLU A 148 -9.16 6.30 -12.15
C GLU A 148 -10.14 7.18 -11.34
N GLY A 149 -11.39 6.75 -11.23
CA GLY A 149 -12.40 7.43 -10.42
C GLY A 149 -12.01 7.53 -8.95
N ARG A 150 -11.46 6.47 -8.36
CA ARG A 150 -10.96 6.48 -6.98
C ARG A 150 -9.74 7.39 -6.82
N LEU A 151 -8.80 7.40 -7.76
CA LEU A 151 -7.64 8.30 -7.76
C LEU A 151 -8.08 9.77 -7.86
N TYR A 152 -9.03 10.08 -8.73
CA TYR A 152 -9.62 11.42 -8.84
C TYR A 152 -10.24 11.88 -7.50
N GLN A 153 -11.07 11.05 -6.89
CA GLN A 153 -11.70 11.37 -5.60
C GLN A 153 -10.67 11.49 -4.46
N ALA A 154 -9.65 10.63 -4.46
CA ALA A 154 -8.57 10.67 -3.49
C ALA A 154 -7.80 11.99 -3.59
N ARG A 155 -7.40 12.42 -4.79
CA ARG A 155 -6.73 13.71 -5.03
C ARG A 155 -7.57 14.89 -4.52
N LYS A 156 -8.88 14.89 -4.80
CA LYS A 156 -9.81 15.92 -4.32
C LYS A 156 -9.88 15.96 -2.78
N THR A 157 -9.92 14.80 -2.15
CA THR A 157 -9.96 14.68 -0.68
C THR A 157 -8.64 15.12 -0.05
N LEU A 158 -7.50 14.67 -0.58
CA LEU A 158 -6.17 15.06 -0.09
C LEU A 158 -5.96 16.57 -0.20
N ARG A 159 -6.31 17.17 -1.35
CA ARG A 159 -6.24 18.63 -1.52
C ARG A 159 -6.98 19.35 -0.39
N ARG A 160 -8.25 18.99 -0.13
CA ARG A 160 -9.04 19.60 0.93
C ARG A 160 -8.42 19.41 2.33
N LEU A 161 -7.84 18.25 2.61
CA LEU A 161 -7.22 17.96 3.90
C LEU A 161 -5.92 18.74 4.11
N LEU A 162 -5.15 18.96 3.03
CA LEU A 162 -3.88 19.67 3.06
C LEU A 162 -4.06 21.18 3.01
N GLU A 163 -5.04 21.72 2.28
CA GLU A 163 -5.32 23.16 2.21
C GLU A 163 -5.76 23.76 3.57
N ASN A 164 -6.33 22.93 4.44
CA ASN A 164 -6.74 23.36 5.79
C ASN A 164 -5.55 23.47 6.78
N LYS A 165 -4.31 23.16 6.36
CA LYS A 165 -3.09 23.38 7.15
C LYS A 165 -2.20 24.40 6.42
N PRO A 166 -1.79 25.50 7.09
CA PRO A 166 -1.05 26.59 6.43
C PRO A 166 0.31 26.16 5.82
N ALA A 167 0.96 25.15 6.40
CA ALA A 167 2.24 24.64 5.93
C ALA A 167 2.15 23.78 4.64
N ALA A 168 0.98 23.21 4.32
CA ALA A 168 0.83 22.25 3.22
C ALA A 168 0.42 22.86 1.87
N ARG A 169 0.30 24.19 1.76
CA ARG A 169 -0.14 24.87 0.53
C ARG A 169 0.81 24.69 -0.69
N GLN A 170 2.11 24.47 -0.45
CA GLN A 170 3.08 24.32 -1.55
C GLN A 170 3.05 22.93 -2.19
N MET A 171 2.87 21.86 -1.42
CA MET A 171 2.83 20.47 -1.95
C MET A 171 1.54 20.15 -2.71
N GLY A 172 0.43 20.77 -2.36
CA GLY A 172 -0.82 20.64 -3.12
C GLY A 172 -0.69 21.04 -4.60
N ARG A 173 0.26 21.95 -4.93
CA ARG A 173 0.57 22.35 -6.30
C ARG A 173 1.42 21.32 -7.05
N MET A 174 2.30 20.57 -6.35
CA MET A 174 3.20 19.58 -6.96
C MET A 174 2.46 18.29 -7.37
N LEU A 175 1.46 17.86 -6.58
CA LEU A 175 0.58 16.71 -6.91
C LEU A 175 -0.43 17.01 -8.04
N LEU A 176 -0.49 18.26 -8.51
CA LEU A 176 -1.38 18.70 -9.58
C LEU A 176 -0.73 18.74 -10.96
N CYS A 177 0.61 18.64 -11.02
CA CYS A 177 1.38 18.64 -12.26
C CYS A 177 1.76 17.23 -12.74
N LEU A 178 1.33 16.17 -12.02
CA LEU A 178 1.44 14.77 -12.42
C LEU A 178 0.05 14.21 -12.75
#